data_c5a31c95e81d050d260fd4249912c799
#
_entry.id   c5a31c95e81d050d260fd4249912c799
#
_cell.length_a   1.000
_cell.length_b   1.000
_cell.length_c   1.000
_cell.angle_alpha   90.00
_cell.angle_beta   90.00
_cell.angle_gamma   90.00
#
_symmetry.space_group_name_H-M   'P 1'
#
loop_
_entity.id
_entity.type
_entity.pdbx_description
1 polymer ?
#
loop_
_entity_poly.entity_id
_entity_poly.type
_entity_poly.pdbx_seq_one_letter_code
_entity_poly.pdbx_strand_id
1 'polypeptide(L)'
;MSRMYPAYEDHSEQLRDYTRSSSPVMKKYSLREYREMNAYMLNPLYDRPLSPIPVLFIPGNAGSFAQVRSMASSAFYQYWNRWFEVPSDDMQDVPGPTAWFSIDFNEDFSAFHGKTLEDQAYYVNEVVRYLRAMYSKNGNMSVGIVGHSMGGIVARLALTLPNTEPSSID
;
A
#
# COMPACT_ATOMS: atom_id res chain seq x y z
N MET A 1 -16.83 -6.16 18.51
CA MET A 1 -15.43 -6.15 18.05
C MET A 1 -15.32 -7.16 16.90
N SER A 2 -15.13 -6.72 15.66
CA SER A 2 -14.86 -7.65 14.58
C SER A 2 -13.48 -8.25 14.79
N ARG A 3 -13.38 -9.58 14.68
CA ARG A 3 -12.10 -10.29 14.75
C ARG A 3 -11.34 -10.02 13.46
N MET A 4 -10.15 -9.43 13.57
CA MET A 4 -9.21 -9.27 12.46
C MET A 4 -8.49 -10.60 12.21
N TYR A 5 -8.43 -11.00 10.94
CA TYR A 5 -7.68 -12.19 10.51
C TYR A 5 -6.62 -11.77 9.48
N PRO A 6 -5.53 -11.11 9.94
CA PRO A 6 -4.52 -10.58 9.05
C PRO A 6 -3.72 -11.68 8.37
N ALA A 7 -3.56 -11.55 7.06
CA ALA A 7 -2.54 -12.25 6.28
C ALA A 7 -1.70 -11.22 5.54
N TYR A 8 -0.45 -11.59 5.23
CA TYR A 8 0.47 -10.72 4.50
C TYR A 8 1.11 -11.52 3.36
N GLU A 9 1.02 -10.99 2.15
CA GLU A 9 1.70 -11.52 0.98
C GLU A 9 2.93 -10.67 0.66
N ASP A 10 4.06 -11.32 0.37
CA ASP A 10 5.32 -10.66 0.04
C ASP A 10 5.40 -10.35 -1.45
N HIS A 11 5.50 -9.09 -1.80
CA HIS A 11 5.65 -8.59 -3.17
C HIS A 11 7.07 -8.14 -3.52
N SER A 12 8.04 -8.40 -2.65
CA SER A 12 9.40 -7.86 -2.79
C SER A 12 10.16 -8.41 -4.00
N GLU A 13 9.92 -9.66 -4.38
CA GLU A 13 10.54 -10.26 -5.57
C GLU A 13 9.96 -9.65 -6.83
N GLN A 14 8.64 -9.59 -6.96
CA GLN A 14 7.94 -8.99 -8.10
C GLN A 14 8.32 -7.51 -8.28
N LEU A 15 8.46 -6.78 -7.16
CA LEU A 15 8.92 -5.39 -7.17
C LEU A 15 10.34 -5.27 -7.72
N ARG A 16 11.27 -6.11 -7.28
CA ARG A 16 12.66 -6.11 -7.79
C ARG A 16 12.71 -6.43 -9.29
N ASP A 17 11.94 -7.42 -9.73
CA ASP A 17 11.87 -7.81 -11.14
C ASP A 17 11.29 -6.70 -12.02
N TYR A 18 10.27 -6.00 -11.52
CA TYR A 18 9.66 -4.87 -12.22
C TYR A 18 10.63 -3.70 -12.35
N THR A 19 11.25 -3.28 -11.25
CA THR A 19 12.11 -2.08 -11.24
C THR A 19 13.43 -2.30 -11.92
N ARG A 20 13.91 -3.56 -11.97
CA ARG A 20 15.26 -3.94 -12.45
C ARG A 20 16.38 -3.09 -11.83
N SER A 21 16.11 -2.51 -10.66
CA SER A 21 17.03 -1.64 -9.97
C SER A 21 18.16 -2.46 -9.34
N SER A 22 19.41 -2.08 -9.61
CA SER A 22 20.59 -2.66 -8.97
C SER A 22 20.87 -2.06 -7.58
N SER A 23 20.07 -1.12 -7.13
CA SER A 23 20.26 -0.47 -5.84
C SER A 23 20.19 -1.48 -4.68
N PRO A 24 21.16 -1.47 -3.75
CA PRO A 24 21.14 -2.35 -2.58
C PRO A 24 19.92 -2.13 -1.69
N VAL A 25 19.28 -0.96 -1.76
CA VAL A 25 18.07 -0.60 -1.03
C VAL A 25 16.92 -1.56 -1.35
N MET A 26 16.83 -2.03 -2.61
CA MET A 26 15.78 -2.97 -3.06
C MET A 26 15.89 -4.35 -2.39
N LYS A 27 17.04 -4.69 -1.82
CA LYS A 27 17.25 -5.93 -1.06
C LYS A 27 17.14 -5.70 0.45
N LYS A 28 17.24 -4.45 0.89
CA LYS A 28 17.22 -4.09 2.30
C LYS A 28 15.81 -4.06 2.87
N TYR A 29 14.84 -3.61 2.08
CA TYR A 29 13.45 -3.42 2.46
C TYR A 29 12.52 -4.39 1.74
N SER A 30 11.30 -4.56 2.26
CA SER A 30 10.31 -5.43 1.63
C SER A 30 8.93 -4.77 1.56
N LEU A 31 8.11 -5.26 0.61
CA LEU A 31 6.75 -4.82 0.39
C LEU A 31 5.78 -5.94 0.77
N ARG A 32 4.82 -5.62 1.64
CA ARG A 32 3.80 -6.56 2.12
C ARG A 32 2.41 -6.08 1.72
N GLU A 33 1.63 -6.92 1.06
CA GLU A 33 0.20 -6.70 0.86
C GLU A 33 -0.57 -7.25 2.06
N TYR A 34 -1.44 -6.44 2.64
CA TYR A 34 -2.37 -6.88 3.68
C TYR A 34 -3.59 -7.54 3.05
N ARG A 35 -3.94 -8.71 3.54
CA ARG A 35 -5.16 -9.42 3.18
C ARG A 35 -5.98 -9.78 4.41
N GLU A 36 -7.27 -9.45 4.39
CA GLU A 36 -8.20 -9.92 5.41
C GLU A 36 -8.66 -11.33 5.05
N MET A 37 -8.30 -12.34 5.85
CA MET A 37 -8.57 -13.76 5.56
C MET A 37 -10.08 -14.06 5.42
N ASN A 38 -10.94 -13.32 6.14
CA ASN A 38 -12.40 -13.46 5.99
C ASN A 38 -12.93 -13.02 4.61
N ALA A 39 -12.14 -12.29 3.83
CA ALA A 39 -12.49 -11.93 2.46
C ALA A 39 -12.76 -13.15 1.59
N TYR A 40 -12.04 -14.24 1.81
CA TYR A 40 -12.25 -15.50 1.08
C TYR A 40 -13.59 -16.17 1.40
N MET A 41 -14.14 -15.96 2.59
CA MET A 41 -15.47 -16.51 2.96
C MET A 41 -16.63 -15.70 2.39
N LEU A 42 -16.41 -14.44 2.07
CA LEU A 42 -17.39 -13.55 1.42
C LEU A 42 -17.31 -13.65 -0.11
N ASN A 43 -16.45 -14.48 -0.63
CA ASN A 43 -16.03 -14.57 -2.02
C ASN A 43 -17.07 -15.03 -3.08
N PRO A 44 -18.23 -15.60 -2.80
CA PRO A 44 -19.24 -15.84 -3.84
C PRO A 44 -19.77 -14.57 -4.51
N LEU A 45 -19.46 -13.39 -3.93
CA LEU A 45 -19.88 -12.08 -4.46
C LEU A 45 -18.77 -11.37 -5.27
N TYR A 46 -17.56 -11.97 -5.34
CA TYR A 46 -16.40 -11.40 -6.04
C TYR A 46 -16.41 -11.55 -7.57
N ASP A 47 -17.49 -12.02 -8.17
CA ASP A 47 -17.63 -12.16 -9.63
C ASP A 47 -17.68 -10.82 -10.39
N ARG A 48 -17.55 -9.69 -9.69
CA ARG A 48 -17.40 -8.37 -10.32
C ARG A 48 -15.94 -7.93 -10.26
N PRO A 49 -15.36 -7.47 -11.37
CA PRO A 49 -14.03 -6.92 -11.40
C PRO A 49 -14.02 -5.56 -10.68
N LEU A 50 -13.94 -5.60 -9.36
CA LEU A 50 -13.67 -4.41 -8.57
C LEU A 50 -12.25 -3.96 -8.87
N SER A 51 -12.08 -2.72 -9.31
CA SER A 51 -10.75 -2.12 -9.42
C SER A 51 -10.40 -1.53 -8.06
N PRO A 52 -9.60 -2.23 -7.24
CA PRO A 52 -9.24 -1.72 -5.93
C PRO A 52 -8.33 -0.50 -6.06
N ILE A 53 -8.47 0.42 -5.08
CA ILE A 53 -7.61 1.60 -4.97
C ILE A 53 -6.39 1.21 -4.14
N PRO A 54 -5.16 1.24 -4.70
CA PRO A 54 -3.96 0.90 -3.95
C PRO A 54 -3.64 1.98 -2.90
N VAL A 55 -3.37 1.55 -1.67
CA VAL A 55 -2.97 2.41 -0.56
C VAL A 55 -1.67 1.88 0.02
N LEU A 56 -0.64 2.73 0.07
CA LEU A 56 0.66 2.42 0.63
C LEU A 56 0.80 3.00 2.04
N PHE A 57 1.00 2.13 3.02
CA PHE A 57 1.32 2.52 4.39
C PHE A 57 2.84 2.56 4.58
N ILE A 58 3.33 3.68 5.11
CA ILE A 58 4.74 3.91 5.42
C ILE A 58 4.88 3.99 6.94
N PRO A 59 5.53 3.00 7.59
CA PRO A 59 5.70 2.98 9.04
C PRO A 59 6.65 4.07 9.52
N GLY A 60 6.58 4.37 10.81
CA GLY A 60 7.49 5.29 11.48
C GLY A 60 8.86 4.70 11.81
N ASN A 61 9.64 5.48 12.57
CA ASN A 61 10.96 5.06 13.04
C ASN A 61 10.85 3.77 13.87
N ALA A 62 11.67 2.78 13.54
CA ALA A 62 11.61 1.44 14.15
C ALA A 62 10.19 0.81 14.13
N GLY A 63 9.33 1.26 13.22
CA GLY A 63 7.95 0.78 13.09
C GLY A 63 7.86 -0.51 12.30
N SER A 64 6.86 -1.33 12.64
CA SER A 64 6.55 -2.57 11.92
C SER A 64 5.55 -2.36 10.80
N PHE A 65 5.70 -3.07 9.69
CA PHE A 65 4.70 -3.13 8.61
C PHE A 65 3.32 -3.56 9.10
N ALA A 66 3.25 -4.35 10.18
CA ALA A 66 2.00 -4.84 10.75
C ALA A 66 1.12 -3.73 11.38
N GLN A 67 1.64 -2.52 11.55
CA GLN A 67 0.86 -1.37 12.05
C GLN A 67 -0.30 -1.00 11.12
N VAL A 68 -0.24 -1.32 9.83
CA VAL A 68 -1.33 -1.11 8.86
C VAL A 68 -2.61 -1.87 9.21
N ARG A 69 -2.50 -2.96 9.98
CA ARG A 69 -3.57 -3.92 10.24
C ARG A 69 -4.91 -3.30 10.64
N SER A 70 -4.90 -2.39 11.62
CA SER A 70 -6.16 -1.82 12.14
C SER A 70 -6.88 -0.96 11.11
N MET A 71 -6.14 -0.16 10.33
CA MET A 71 -6.70 0.67 9.28
C MET A 71 -7.21 -0.17 8.11
N ALA A 72 -6.41 -1.10 7.64
CA ALA A 72 -6.74 -1.97 6.51
C ALA A 72 -7.97 -2.84 6.82
N SER A 73 -8.01 -3.46 8.00
CA SER A 73 -9.17 -4.25 8.44
C SER A 73 -10.42 -3.37 8.59
N SER A 74 -10.31 -2.17 9.19
CA SER A 74 -11.44 -1.27 9.32
C SER A 74 -11.98 -0.81 7.97
N ALA A 75 -11.11 -0.45 7.03
CA ALA A 75 -11.48 -0.06 5.68
C ALA A 75 -12.19 -1.20 4.95
N PHE A 76 -11.69 -2.44 5.08
CA PHE A 76 -12.31 -3.63 4.54
C PHE A 76 -13.74 -3.81 5.05
N TYR A 77 -13.94 -3.83 6.36
CA TYR A 77 -15.28 -4.03 6.94
C TYR A 77 -16.24 -2.88 6.64
N GLN A 78 -15.78 -1.64 6.63
CA GLN A 78 -16.62 -0.48 6.27
C GLN A 78 -17.07 -0.56 4.82
N TYR A 79 -16.19 -0.93 3.90
CA TYR A 79 -16.53 -1.11 2.49
C TYR A 79 -17.63 -2.17 2.32
N TRP A 80 -17.44 -3.35 2.90
CA TRP A 80 -18.39 -4.46 2.76
C TRP A 80 -19.71 -4.20 3.48
N ASN A 81 -19.70 -3.58 4.67
CA ASN A 81 -20.95 -3.19 5.32
C ASN A 81 -21.76 -2.24 4.45
N ARG A 82 -21.11 -1.22 3.88
CA ARG A 82 -21.75 -0.29 2.95
C ARG A 82 -22.26 -1.00 1.70
N TRP A 83 -21.50 -1.94 1.16
CA TRP A 83 -21.89 -2.73 0.00
C TRP A 83 -23.23 -3.47 0.21
N PHE A 84 -23.46 -4.02 1.40
CA PHE A 84 -24.71 -4.71 1.71
C PHE A 84 -25.89 -3.77 1.99
N GLU A 85 -25.64 -2.50 2.28
CA GLU A 85 -26.66 -1.49 2.58
C GLU A 85 -27.13 -0.69 1.37
N VAL A 86 -26.33 -0.65 0.27
CA VAL A 86 -26.62 0.13 -0.93
C VAL A 86 -27.46 -0.69 -1.90
N PRO A 87 -28.60 -0.15 -2.41
CA PRO A 87 -29.38 -0.80 -3.47
C PRO A 87 -28.54 -1.07 -4.72
N SER A 88 -28.86 -2.15 -5.44
CA SER A 88 -28.09 -2.58 -6.62
C SER A 88 -27.98 -1.51 -7.71
N ASP A 89 -28.97 -0.62 -7.82
CA ASP A 89 -29.03 0.42 -8.87
C ASP A 89 -28.07 1.59 -8.58
N ASP A 90 -27.72 1.81 -7.30
CA ASP A 90 -26.82 2.89 -6.87
C ASP A 90 -25.35 2.42 -6.76
N MET A 91 -25.08 1.16 -7.08
CA MET A 91 -23.75 0.55 -6.92
C MET A 91 -22.69 1.04 -7.92
N GLN A 92 -23.09 1.71 -9.00
CA GLN A 92 -22.17 2.18 -10.03
C GLN A 92 -21.27 3.33 -9.53
N ASP A 93 -21.74 4.08 -8.55
CA ASP A 93 -21.05 5.24 -7.97
C ASP A 93 -20.25 4.91 -6.70
N VAL A 94 -20.26 3.65 -6.24
CA VAL A 94 -19.47 3.26 -5.06
C VAL A 94 -18.02 3.02 -5.47
N PRO A 95 -17.07 3.77 -4.88
CA PRO A 95 -15.64 3.53 -5.12
C PRO A 95 -15.26 2.07 -4.85
N GLY A 96 -14.27 1.54 -5.57
CA GLY A 96 -13.75 0.20 -5.33
C GLY A 96 -13.17 0.04 -3.92
N PRO A 97 -12.96 -1.20 -3.45
CA PRO A 97 -12.30 -1.45 -2.17
C PRO A 97 -10.87 -0.92 -2.19
N THR A 98 -10.31 -0.67 -1.03
CA THR A 98 -8.88 -0.34 -0.92
C THR A 98 -8.04 -1.61 -0.84
N ALA A 99 -6.94 -1.65 -1.61
CA ALA A 99 -5.88 -2.65 -1.48
C ALA A 99 -4.72 -2.07 -0.67
N TRP A 100 -4.44 -2.64 0.49
CA TRP A 100 -3.47 -2.08 1.42
C TRP A 100 -2.11 -2.77 1.30
N PHE A 101 -1.11 -1.96 1.09
CA PHE A 101 0.30 -2.36 1.08
C PHE A 101 1.03 -1.67 2.22
N SER A 102 2.02 -2.34 2.79
CA SER A 102 2.88 -1.78 3.82
C SER A 102 4.35 -2.06 3.52
N ILE A 103 5.18 -1.07 3.74
CA ILE A 103 6.63 -1.25 3.64
C ILE A 103 7.17 -1.79 4.96
N ASP A 104 8.06 -2.76 4.86
CA ASP A 104 8.88 -3.24 5.95
C ASP A 104 10.29 -2.65 5.82
N PHE A 105 10.62 -1.72 6.69
CA PHE A 105 11.95 -1.12 6.75
C PHE A 105 12.92 -1.87 7.66
N ASN A 106 12.59 -3.12 8.04
CA ASN A 106 13.41 -3.92 8.98
C ASN A 106 13.69 -3.18 10.28
N GLU A 107 12.72 -2.41 10.78
CA GLU A 107 12.84 -1.62 12.01
C GLU A 107 14.03 -0.63 12.02
N ASP A 108 14.47 -0.18 10.84
CA ASP A 108 15.57 0.78 10.71
C ASP A 108 15.28 2.09 11.45
N PHE A 109 16.31 2.59 12.13
CA PHE A 109 16.27 3.89 12.82
C PHE A 109 16.53 5.03 11.83
N SER A 110 15.48 5.52 11.19
CA SER A 110 15.59 6.63 10.23
C SER A 110 15.75 8.00 10.89
N ALA A 111 15.29 8.15 12.16
CA ALA A 111 15.28 9.44 12.86
C ALA A 111 16.66 10.08 13.06
N PHE A 112 17.74 9.31 12.99
CA PHE A 112 19.09 9.80 13.30
C PHE A 112 20.05 9.76 12.12
N HIS A 113 19.63 9.29 10.94
CA HIS A 113 20.50 9.11 9.79
C HIS A 113 19.84 9.59 8.50
N GLY A 114 20.26 10.75 7.97
CA GLY A 114 19.75 11.31 6.72
C GLY A 114 19.84 10.34 5.53
N LYS A 115 20.94 9.58 5.44
CA LYS A 115 21.10 8.56 4.38
C LYS A 115 20.02 7.48 4.45
N THR A 116 19.64 7.03 5.64
CA THR A 116 18.55 6.06 5.81
C THR A 116 17.21 6.63 5.34
N LEU A 117 16.94 7.92 5.63
CA LEU A 117 15.74 8.59 5.14
C LEU A 117 15.69 8.66 3.60
N GLU A 118 16.80 8.99 2.96
CA GLU A 118 16.91 9.02 1.49
C GLU A 118 16.70 7.63 0.90
N ASP A 119 17.32 6.59 1.48
CA ASP A 119 17.16 5.21 1.04
C ASP A 119 15.70 4.74 1.16
N GLN A 120 15.04 5.06 2.27
CA GLN A 120 13.61 4.78 2.47
C GLN A 120 12.74 5.52 1.47
N ALA A 121 13.00 6.81 1.25
CA ALA A 121 12.27 7.63 0.28
C ALA A 121 12.45 7.12 -1.16
N TYR A 122 13.67 6.73 -1.53
CA TYR A 122 13.94 6.11 -2.81
C TYR A 122 13.10 4.83 -2.99
N TYR A 123 13.09 3.95 -1.98
CA TYR A 123 12.32 2.71 -2.02
C TYR A 123 10.81 2.98 -2.15
N VAL A 124 10.28 3.98 -1.45
CA VAL A 124 8.86 4.41 -1.57
C VAL A 124 8.51 4.72 -3.03
N ASN A 125 9.34 5.49 -3.73
CA ASN A 125 9.07 5.82 -5.13
C ASN A 125 9.08 4.58 -6.04
N GLU A 126 10.00 3.64 -5.82
CA GLU A 126 10.01 2.37 -6.59
C GLU A 126 8.74 1.55 -6.33
N VAL A 127 8.27 1.51 -5.08
CA VAL A 127 7.01 0.86 -4.71
C VAL A 127 5.82 1.53 -5.39
N VAL A 128 5.74 2.86 -5.35
CA VAL A 128 4.64 3.62 -5.99
C VAL A 128 4.58 3.34 -7.48
N ARG A 129 5.71 3.34 -8.18
CA ARG A 129 5.78 2.99 -9.62
C ARG A 129 5.26 1.57 -9.88
N TYR A 130 5.68 0.62 -9.05
CA TYR A 130 5.24 -0.78 -9.16
C TYR A 130 3.73 -0.92 -8.93
N LEU A 131 3.18 -0.31 -7.88
CA LEU A 131 1.74 -0.36 -7.58
C LEU A 131 0.91 0.29 -8.68
N ARG A 132 1.37 1.42 -9.22
CA ARG A 132 0.70 2.04 -10.37
C ARG A 132 0.66 1.10 -11.57
N ALA A 133 1.76 0.48 -11.91
CA ALA A 133 1.81 -0.46 -13.03
C ALA A 133 0.90 -1.68 -12.79
N MET A 134 0.84 -2.18 -11.55
CA MET A 134 0.02 -3.34 -11.20
C MET A 134 -1.48 -3.03 -11.29
N TYR A 135 -1.92 -1.85 -10.86
CA TYR A 135 -3.34 -1.49 -10.77
C TYR A 135 -3.84 -0.66 -11.95
N SER A 136 -2.97 -0.10 -12.76
CA SER A 136 -3.35 0.73 -13.89
C SER A 136 -3.63 -0.11 -15.13
N LYS A 137 -4.88 -0.20 -15.51
CA LYS A 137 -5.25 -0.72 -16.85
C LYS A 137 -4.99 0.32 -17.98
N ASN A 138 -4.91 1.62 -17.64
CA ASN A 138 -4.82 2.73 -18.61
C ASN A 138 -3.78 3.81 -18.23
N GLY A 139 -2.83 3.55 -17.34
CA GLY A 139 -1.74 4.49 -17.02
C GLY A 139 -2.04 5.61 -16.00
N ASN A 140 -3.28 5.79 -15.56
CA ASN A 140 -3.72 6.93 -14.73
C ASN A 140 -4.23 6.57 -13.34
N MET A 141 -3.66 5.54 -12.70
CA MET A 141 -4.04 5.20 -11.33
C MET A 141 -3.11 5.90 -10.34
N SER A 142 -3.68 6.67 -9.41
CA SER A 142 -2.97 7.22 -8.26
C SER A 142 -2.84 6.19 -7.14
N VAL A 143 -1.80 6.31 -6.33
CA VAL A 143 -1.58 5.49 -5.12
C VAL A 143 -1.82 6.37 -3.90
N GLY A 144 -2.77 6.02 -3.06
CA GLY A 144 -2.96 6.69 -1.77
C GLY A 144 -1.77 6.41 -0.85
N ILE A 145 -1.25 7.43 -0.16
CA ILE A 145 -0.15 7.27 0.79
C ILE A 145 -0.61 7.62 2.20
N VAL A 146 -0.32 6.71 3.14
CA VAL A 146 -0.54 6.91 4.58
C VAL A 146 0.78 6.76 5.31
N GLY A 147 1.34 7.87 5.79
CA GLY A 147 2.58 7.88 6.57
C GLY A 147 2.31 8.00 8.06
N HIS A 148 2.87 7.09 8.87
CA HIS A 148 2.83 7.18 10.33
C HIS A 148 4.12 7.79 10.87
N SER A 149 4.03 8.85 11.69
CA SER A 149 5.20 9.48 12.34
C SER A 149 6.29 9.85 11.32
N MET A 150 7.51 9.31 11.45
CA MET A 150 8.62 9.49 10.49
C MET A 150 8.28 9.05 9.08
N GLY A 151 7.36 8.09 8.89
CA GLY A 151 6.87 7.69 7.58
C GLY A 151 6.22 8.83 6.79
N GLY A 152 5.62 9.82 7.48
CA GLY A 152 5.13 11.04 6.83
C GLY A 152 6.26 11.94 6.31
N ILE A 153 7.42 11.95 6.97
CA ILE A 153 8.62 12.67 6.50
C ILE A 153 9.22 11.94 5.31
N VAL A 154 9.33 10.61 5.38
CA VAL A 154 9.80 9.77 4.27
C VAL A 154 8.92 9.99 3.03
N ALA A 155 7.59 9.99 3.18
CA ALA A 155 6.65 10.26 2.09
C ALA A 155 6.90 11.61 1.42
N ARG A 156 7.09 12.68 2.22
CA ARG A 156 7.38 14.02 1.70
C ARG A 156 8.74 14.09 1.01
N LEU A 157 9.75 13.45 1.58
CA LEU A 157 11.08 13.39 0.97
C LEU A 157 11.04 12.65 -0.36
N ALA A 158 10.26 11.56 -0.46
CA ALA A 158 10.08 10.82 -1.71
C ALA A 158 9.63 11.73 -2.86
N LEU A 159 8.73 12.68 -2.61
CA LEU A 159 8.25 13.64 -3.62
C LEU A 159 9.34 14.56 -4.17
N THR A 160 10.46 14.72 -3.49
CA THR A 160 11.56 15.61 -3.89
C THR A 160 12.69 14.88 -4.61
N LEU A 161 12.67 13.55 -4.64
CA LEU A 161 13.74 12.77 -5.26
C LEU A 161 13.58 12.70 -6.79
N PRO A 162 14.71 12.56 -7.52
CA PRO A 162 14.69 12.51 -9.00
C PRO A 162 13.92 11.33 -9.59
N ASN A 163 13.71 10.25 -8.82
CA ASN A 163 12.94 9.08 -9.25
C ASN A 163 11.44 9.19 -8.98
N THR A 164 10.96 10.38 -8.60
CA THR A 164 9.53 10.65 -8.42
C THR A 164 8.85 10.82 -9.78
N GLU A 165 7.71 10.18 -9.95
CA GLU A 165 6.82 10.46 -11.09
C GLU A 165 5.80 11.53 -10.67
N PRO A 166 5.78 12.74 -11.30
CA PRO A 166 5.01 13.89 -10.82
C PRO A 166 3.49 13.69 -10.71
N SER A 167 2.92 12.70 -11.39
CA SER A 167 1.48 12.39 -11.39
C SER A 167 1.10 11.12 -10.64
N SER A 168 1.97 10.64 -9.76
CA SER A 168 1.84 9.29 -9.19
C SER A 168 1.20 9.23 -7.80
N ILE A 169 1.05 10.36 -7.13
CA ILE A 169 0.62 10.43 -5.73
C ILE A 169 -0.51 11.45 -5.62
N ASP A 170 -1.62 11.06 -5.02
CA ASP A 170 -2.72 11.89 -4.54
C ASP A 170 -2.71 12.00 -3.02
#